data_262e63314b701f4fbd9b16bfe1686608
#
_entry.id   262e63314b701f4fbd9b16bfe1686608
#
_cell.length_a   1.000
_cell.length_b   1.000
_cell.length_c   1.000
_cell.angle_alpha   90.00
_cell.angle_beta   90.00
_cell.angle_gamma   90.00
#
_symmetry.space_group_name_H-M   'P 1'
#
loop_
_entity.id
_entity.type
_entity.pdbx_description
1 polymer ?
#
loop_
_entity_poly.entity_id
_entity_poly.type
_entity_poly.pdbx_seq_one_letter_code
_entity_poly.pdbx_strand_id
1 'polypeptide(L)'
;MKTFSDRWRQLDWDDIRLCINGKTAVDVERALNASQFTRDDMMALLSPAASGYLEQLAQRAQRLTRQRFGNTVSFYVPLYLSNLCANDCTYCGFSMSNRIKRKTLDEADIARESAAIREMGFEHLLLVTGEHQAKVGMDYFRRHLPALREQFSSLQMEVQPLAETEYAELKQLGLDGVMVYQETYHEATYARHHLKGKKQDFFWRLETPDRLGRAGIDKIGLGALIGLSDNWRVDCYMVAEHLLWLQQHYWQSRYSVSFPRLRPCTGGIEPASIMDERQLVQTICAFRLLAPEIELSLSTRESPWFRDRVIPLAINNVSAFSKTQPGGYADNHPELEQFSPHDDRRPEAVAAALTAQGLQPVWKDWDSYLGRASQRL
;
A
#
# COMPACT_ATOMS: atom_id res chain seq x y z
N MET A 1 17.53 8.10 18.56
CA MET A 1 16.09 7.82 18.78
C MET A 1 15.86 6.40 18.29
N LYS A 2 15.09 5.57 19.01
CA LYS A 2 14.80 4.20 18.55
C LYS A 2 13.93 4.24 17.28
N THR A 3 14.22 3.33 16.35
CA THR A 3 13.46 3.11 15.13
C THR A 3 12.96 1.67 15.06
N PHE A 4 12.11 1.34 14.11
CA PHE A 4 11.66 -0.05 13.92
C PHE A 4 12.85 -1.01 13.66
N SER A 5 13.97 -0.53 13.14
CA SER A 5 15.19 -1.36 12.98
C SER A 5 15.66 -1.96 14.31
N ASP A 6 15.49 -1.26 15.44
CA ASP A 6 15.84 -1.80 16.75
C ASP A 6 14.92 -2.96 17.17
N ARG A 7 13.65 -2.89 16.81
CA ARG A 7 12.69 -3.99 17.00
C ARG A 7 12.95 -5.12 16.03
N TRP A 8 13.18 -4.82 14.76
CA TRP A 8 13.44 -5.79 13.71
C TRP A 8 14.65 -6.68 14.04
N ARG A 9 15.74 -6.12 14.59
CA ARG A 9 16.93 -6.89 15.03
C ARG A 9 16.68 -7.88 16.16
N GLN A 10 15.55 -7.75 16.87
CA GLN A 10 15.11 -8.65 17.96
C GLN A 10 14.24 -9.79 17.44
N LEU A 11 13.86 -9.75 16.18
CA LEU A 11 12.95 -10.70 15.55
C LEU A 11 13.75 -11.65 14.66
N ASP A 12 13.72 -12.92 14.99
CA ASP A 12 14.34 -13.95 14.14
C ASP A 12 13.31 -14.49 13.14
N TRP A 13 13.71 -14.51 11.87
CA TRP A 13 12.87 -14.94 10.75
C TRP A 13 12.43 -16.39 10.87
N ASP A 14 13.37 -17.28 11.21
CA ASP A 14 13.12 -18.71 11.29
C ASP A 14 12.33 -19.07 12.53
N ASP A 15 12.57 -18.42 13.67
CA ASP A 15 11.76 -18.57 14.88
C ASP A 15 10.32 -18.17 14.63
N ILE A 16 10.08 -17.03 13.97
CA ILE A 16 8.72 -16.58 13.59
C ILE A 16 8.05 -17.60 12.66
N ARG A 17 8.79 -18.10 11.67
CA ARG A 17 8.30 -19.13 10.75
C ARG A 17 7.88 -20.40 11.50
N LEU A 18 8.71 -20.87 12.42
CA LEU A 18 8.43 -22.04 13.25
C LEU A 18 7.21 -21.79 14.16
N CYS A 19 7.13 -20.63 14.81
CA CYS A 19 5.99 -20.25 15.65
C CYS A 19 4.68 -20.21 14.86
N ILE A 20 4.66 -19.59 13.67
CA ILE A 20 3.45 -19.54 12.82
C ILE A 20 3.04 -20.95 12.38
N ASN A 21 3.98 -21.78 11.92
CA ASN A 21 3.68 -23.12 11.45
C ASN A 21 3.29 -24.09 12.58
N GLY A 22 3.76 -23.84 13.81
CA GLY A 22 3.43 -24.62 15.00
C GLY A 22 2.07 -24.30 15.62
N LYS A 23 1.36 -23.27 15.16
CA LYS A 23 0.03 -22.93 15.68
C LYS A 23 -1.00 -24.00 15.34
N THR A 24 -1.89 -24.24 16.28
CA THR A 24 -2.92 -25.29 16.24
C THR A 24 -4.33 -24.70 16.09
N ALA A 25 -5.32 -25.56 15.90
CA ALA A 25 -6.74 -25.18 15.90
C ALA A 25 -7.14 -24.45 17.21
N VAL A 26 -6.62 -24.89 18.36
CA VAL A 26 -6.89 -24.28 19.67
C VAL A 26 -6.38 -22.83 19.71
N ASP A 27 -5.19 -22.56 19.13
CA ASP A 27 -4.65 -21.21 19.06
C ASP A 27 -5.51 -20.31 18.19
N VAL A 28 -6.00 -20.82 17.07
CA VAL A 28 -6.91 -20.10 16.17
C VAL A 28 -8.25 -19.81 16.84
N GLU A 29 -8.83 -20.77 17.53
CA GLU A 29 -10.10 -20.58 18.28
C GLU A 29 -9.92 -19.54 19.39
N ARG A 30 -8.79 -19.57 20.12
CA ARG A 30 -8.45 -18.55 21.11
C ARG A 30 -8.37 -17.18 20.45
N ALA A 31 -7.64 -17.04 19.34
CA ALA A 31 -7.49 -15.78 18.60
C ALA A 31 -8.83 -15.24 18.09
N LEU A 32 -9.70 -16.13 17.58
CA LEU A 32 -11.04 -15.75 17.12
C LEU A 32 -11.97 -15.30 18.25
N ASN A 33 -11.71 -15.66 19.50
CA ASN A 33 -12.51 -15.26 20.67
C ASN A 33 -11.84 -14.20 21.53
N ALA A 34 -10.61 -13.75 21.19
CA ALA A 34 -9.87 -12.78 21.97
C ALA A 34 -10.60 -11.44 22.04
N SER A 35 -10.74 -10.88 23.23
CA SER A 35 -11.24 -9.52 23.45
C SER A 35 -10.15 -8.47 23.24
N GLN A 36 -8.90 -8.82 23.48
CA GLN A 36 -7.70 -8.05 23.17
C GLN A 36 -6.81 -8.88 22.27
N PHE A 37 -6.54 -8.35 21.10
CA PHE A 37 -5.79 -9.06 20.07
C PHE A 37 -4.28 -8.87 20.28
N THR A 38 -3.55 -9.97 20.30
CA THR A 38 -2.10 -9.99 20.56
C THR A 38 -1.28 -10.36 19.31
N ARG A 39 0.03 -10.22 19.42
CA ARG A 39 0.99 -10.71 18.42
C ARG A 39 0.89 -12.21 18.18
N ASP A 40 0.65 -12.96 19.26
CA ASP A 40 0.49 -14.42 19.20
C ASP A 40 -0.79 -14.83 18.47
N ASP A 41 -1.87 -14.07 18.66
CA ASP A 41 -3.12 -14.27 17.91
C ASP A 41 -2.93 -13.95 16.41
N MET A 42 -2.11 -12.93 16.08
CA MET A 42 -1.76 -12.67 14.67
C MET A 42 -1.02 -13.85 14.04
N MET A 43 -0.04 -14.46 14.75
CA MET A 43 0.64 -15.66 14.28
C MET A 43 -0.35 -16.82 14.07
N ALA A 44 -1.30 -17.02 14.99
CA ALA A 44 -2.33 -18.03 14.88
C ALA A 44 -3.22 -17.82 13.65
N LEU A 45 -3.68 -16.59 13.41
CA LEU A 45 -4.52 -16.27 12.25
C LEU A 45 -3.79 -16.27 10.92
N LEU A 46 -2.47 -16.07 10.89
CA LEU A 46 -1.65 -16.24 9.68
C LEU A 46 -1.23 -17.70 9.43
N SER A 47 -1.43 -18.60 10.40
CA SER A 47 -0.98 -19.98 10.33
C SER A 47 -1.75 -20.82 9.31
N PRO A 48 -1.20 -21.97 8.88
CA PRO A 48 -1.94 -22.94 8.09
C PRO A 48 -3.19 -23.48 8.81
N ALA A 49 -3.18 -23.56 10.15
CA ALA A 49 -4.31 -24.05 10.94
C ALA A 49 -5.56 -23.16 10.79
N ALA A 50 -5.39 -21.86 10.53
CA ALA A 50 -6.51 -20.94 10.36
C ALA A 50 -7.29 -21.14 9.05
N SER A 51 -6.78 -21.91 8.10
CA SER A 51 -7.47 -22.17 6.82
C SER A 51 -8.85 -22.84 6.99
N GLY A 52 -9.03 -23.65 8.04
CA GLY A 52 -10.30 -24.26 8.40
C GLY A 52 -11.32 -23.31 9.05
N TYR A 53 -10.87 -22.11 9.46
CA TYR A 53 -11.67 -21.14 10.19
C TYR A 53 -11.96 -19.88 9.36
N LEU A 54 -11.76 -19.94 8.05
CA LEU A 54 -11.83 -18.75 7.17
C LEU A 54 -13.19 -18.05 7.24
N GLU A 55 -14.29 -18.82 7.33
CA GLU A 55 -15.64 -18.27 7.43
C GLU A 55 -15.83 -17.45 8.72
N GLN A 56 -15.47 -18.03 9.88
CA GLN A 56 -15.57 -17.36 11.18
C GLN A 56 -14.69 -16.10 11.23
N LEU A 57 -13.50 -16.21 10.67
CA LEU A 57 -12.56 -15.07 10.56
C LEU A 57 -13.14 -13.96 9.70
N ALA A 58 -13.68 -14.30 8.53
CA ALA A 58 -14.28 -13.35 7.60
C ALA A 58 -15.51 -12.64 8.21
N GLN A 59 -16.40 -13.40 8.87
CA GLN A 59 -17.57 -12.86 9.54
C GLN A 59 -17.18 -11.87 10.67
N ARG A 60 -16.15 -12.23 11.45
CA ARG A 60 -15.66 -11.32 12.51
C ARG A 60 -15.03 -10.06 11.92
N ALA A 61 -14.20 -10.19 10.89
CA ALA A 61 -13.60 -9.05 10.20
C ALA A 61 -14.66 -8.13 9.59
N GLN A 62 -15.70 -8.70 8.97
CA GLN A 62 -16.81 -7.94 8.41
C GLN A 62 -17.55 -7.14 9.49
N ARG A 63 -17.89 -7.76 10.63
CA ARG A 63 -18.53 -7.05 11.75
C ARG A 63 -17.69 -5.87 12.23
N LEU A 64 -16.38 -6.05 12.44
CA LEU A 64 -15.48 -4.99 12.83
C LEU A 64 -15.39 -3.87 11.78
N THR A 65 -15.32 -4.24 10.50
CA THR A 65 -15.29 -3.27 9.39
C THR A 65 -16.57 -2.44 9.38
N ARG A 66 -17.75 -3.07 9.51
CA ARG A 66 -19.04 -2.39 9.55
C ARG A 66 -19.19 -1.49 10.78
N GLN A 67 -18.73 -1.97 11.93
CA GLN A 67 -18.74 -1.20 13.17
C GLN A 67 -17.89 0.06 13.06
N ARG A 68 -16.73 0.00 12.40
CA ARG A 68 -15.77 1.09 12.32
C ARG A 68 -16.01 2.04 11.15
N PHE A 69 -16.32 1.51 9.98
CA PHE A 69 -16.41 2.26 8.72
C PHE A 69 -17.82 2.30 8.13
N GLY A 70 -18.80 1.66 8.76
CA GLY A 70 -20.12 1.51 8.18
C GLY A 70 -20.07 0.73 6.86
N ASN A 71 -20.82 1.21 5.88
CA ASN A 71 -20.84 0.62 4.54
C ASN A 71 -19.94 1.36 3.53
N THR A 72 -19.11 2.28 4.00
CA THR A 72 -18.33 3.14 3.12
C THR A 72 -17.07 2.44 2.60
N VAL A 73 -16.75 2.68 1.32
CA VAL A 73 -15.50 2.25 0.66
C VAL A 73 -14.95 3.43 -0.12
N SER A 74 -13.78 3.91 0.28
CA SER A 74 -13.11 5.04 -0.36
C SER A 74 -12.47 4.62 -1.69
N PHE A 75 -12.49 5.54 -2.65
CA PHE A 75 -11.90 5.37 -3.97
C PHE A 75 -10.68 6.26 -4.13
N TYR A 76 -9.61 5.71 -4.69
CA TYR A 76 -8.43 6.46 -5.12
C TYR A 76 -7.97 6.01 -6.50
N VAL A 77 -7.12 6.80 -7.13
CA VAL A 77 -6.52 6.48 -8.41
C VAL A 77 -5.02 6.80 -8.39
N PRO A 78 -4.14 5.90 -8.90
CA PRO A 78 -2.73 6.22 -9.05
C PRO A 78 -2.49 7.07 -10.31
N LEU A 79 -1.69 8.12 -10.21
CA LEU A 79 -1.09 8.82 -11.34
C LEU A 79 0.42 8.58 -11.35
N TYR A 80 0.88 7.82 -12.32
CA TYR A 80 2.30 7.60 -12.54
C TYR A 80 2.90 8.82 -13.22
N LEU A 81 3.79 9.51 -12.51
CA LEU A 81 4.46 10.70 -13.01
C LEU A 81 5.70 10.38 -13.84
N SER A 82 6.34 9.24 -13.57
CA SER A 82 7.55 8.81 -14.28
C SER A 82 7.82 7.32 -14.14
N ASN A 83 8.29 6.68 -15.22
CA ASN A 83 8.86 5.33 -15.19
C ASN A 83 10.40 5.34 -15.20
N LEU A 84 11.02 6.51 -15.04
CA LEU A 84 12.47 6.61 -14.93
C LEU A 84 12.91 6.16 -13.53
N CYS A 85 13.79 5.15 -13.49
CA CYS A 85 14.28 4.57 -12.25
C CYS A 85 15.80 4.43 -12.28
N ALA A 86 16.46 4.67 -11.15
CA ALA A 86 17.90 4.47 -10.95
C ALA A 86 18.23 3.19 -10.16
N ASN A 87 17.21 2.38 -9.85
CA ASN A 87 17.39 1.10 -9.17
C ASN A 87 17.27 -0.08 -10.16
N ASP A 88 17.92 -1.18 -9.81
CA ASP A 88 17.85 -2.44 -10.56
C ASP A 88 17.19 -3.50 -9.67
N CYS A 89 15.89 -3.68 -9.84
CA CYS A 89 15.06 -4.60 -9.06
C CYS A 89 14.56 -5.72 -9.96
N THR A 90 14.79 -6.98 -9.59
CA THR A 90 14.49 -8.16 -10.42
C THR A 90 12.99 -8.38 -10.73
N TYR A 91 12.09 -7.71 -10.03
CA TYR A 91 10.64 -7.91 -10.08
C TYR A 91 9.87 -6.72 -10.67
N CYS A 92 10.56 -5.67 -11.09
CA CYS A 92 9.92 -4.41 -11.46
C CYS A 92 10.10 -4.07 -12.94
N GLY A 93 9.01 -3.81 -13.65
CA GLY A 93 9.06 -3.40 -15.05
C GLY A 93 9.85 -2.10 -15.28
N PHE A 94 9.96 -1.23 -14.26
CA PHE A 94 10.74 0.01 -14.32
C PHE A 94 12.23 -0.16 -13.99
N SER A 95 12.70 -1.38 -13.72
CA SER A 95 14.11 -1.63 -13.42
C SER A 95 15.02 -0.95 -14.45
N MET A 96 16.14 -0.38 -13.96
CA MET A 96 17.04 0.38 -14.83
C MET A 96 17.69 -0.47 -15.94
N SER A 97 17.81 -1.76 -15.72
CA SER A 97 18.35 -2.73 -16.70
C SER A 97 17.36 -3.06 -17.82
N ASN A 98 16.06 -2.81 -17.62
CA ASN A 98 15.03 -3.06 -18.64
C ASN A 98 15.12 -2.03 -19.76
N ARG A 99 15.17 -2.53 -21.01
CA ARG A 99 15.20 -1.71 -22.22
C ARG A 99 13.79 -1.26 -22.62
N ILE A 100 13.21 -0.38 -21.82
CA ILE A 100 11.90 0.21 -22.06
C ILE A 100 12.01 1.70 -22.39
N LYS A 101 11.03 2.23 -23.08
CA LYS A 101 10.90 3.67 -23.30
C LYS A 101 10.64 4.37 -21.95
N ARG A 102 11.35 5.45 -21.69
CA ARG A 102 11.21 6.22 -20.46
C ARG A 102 10.46 7.52 -20.71
N LYS A 103 9.51 7.82 -19.84
CA LYS A 103 8.74 9.06 -19.87
C LYS A 103 8.65 9.63 -18.45
N THR A 104 8.81 10.95 -18.35
CA THR A 104 8.49 11.74 -17.15
C THR A 104 7.51 12.81 -17.61
N LEU A 105 6.39 12.95 -16.91
CA LEU A 105 5.35 13.91 -17.24
C LEU A 105 5.85 15.32 -16.97
N ASP A 106 5.63 16.20 -17.90
CA ASP A 106 5.80 17.64 -17.71
C ASP A 106 4.50 18.29 -17.17
N GLU A 107 4.51 19.61 -17.00
CA GLU A 107 3.38 20.36 -16.46
C GLU A 107 2.12 20.23 -17.35
N ALA A 108 2.28 20.23 -18.66
CA ALA A 108 1.17 20.09 -19.61
C ALA A 108 0.60 18.65 -19.59
N ASP A 109 1.46 17.65 -19.50
CA ASP A 109 1.04 16.25 -19.33
C ASP A 109 0.24 16.08 -18.02
N ILE A 110 0.78 16.58 -16.89
CA ILE A 110 0.11 16.49 -15.57
C ILE A 110 -1.25 17.18 -15.61
N ALA A 111 -1.35 18.33 -16.23
CA ALA A 111 -2.62 19.05 -16.33
C ALA A 111 -3.68 18.27 -17.12
N ARG A 112 -3.30 17.65 -18.25
CA ARG A 112 -4.21 16.83 -19.06
C ARG A 112 -4.66 15.57 -18.32
N GLU A 113 -3.72 14.86 -17.69
CA GLU A 113 -4.01 13.65 -16.93
C GLU A 113 -4.88 13.93 -15.70
N SER A 114 -4.60 15.03 -14.97
CA SER A 114 -5.40 15.47 -13.84
C SER A 114 -6.83 15.82 -14.25
N ALA A 115 -7.02 16.50 -15.38
CA ALA A 115 -8.35 16.83 -15.90
C ALA A 115 -9.14 15.55 -16.22
N ALA A 116 -8.55 14.56 -16.89
CA ALA A 116 -9.18 13.28 -17.20
C ALA A 116 -9.55 12.50 -15.91
N ILE A 117 -8.68 12.52 -14.90
CA ILE A 117 -8.94 11.87 -13.59
C ILE A 117 -10.10 12.57 -12.87
N ARG A 118 -10.12 13.91 -12.88
CA ARG A 118 -11.20 14.72 -12.27
C ARG A 118 -12.56 14.49 -12.94
N GLU A 119 -12.57 14.35 -14.27
CA GLU A 119 -13.78 14.05 -15.03
C GLU A 119 -14.41 12.70 -14.62
N MET A 120 -13.58 11.73 -14.21
CA MET A 120 -14.04 10.46 -13.65
C MET A 120 -14.51 10.56 -12.19
N GLY A 121 -14.46 11.74 -11.55
CA GLY A 121 -14.96 12.00 -10.21
C GLY A 121 -13.97 11.72 -9.07
N PHE A 122 -12.71 11.38 -9.34
CA PHE A 122 -11.73 11.12 -8.27
C PHE A 122 -11.29 12.41 -7.56
N GLU A 123 -11.26 12.32 -6.25
CA GLU A 123 -10.77 13.36 -5.32
C GLU A 123 -9.48 12.93 -4.59
N HIS A 124 -9.16 11.62 -4.58
CA HIS A 124 -7.98 11.07 -3.94
C HIS A 124 -6.99 10.58 -4.99
N LEU A 125 -5.80 11.19 -5.00
CA LEU A 125 -4.74 10.92 -5.96
C LEU A 125 -3.53 10.30 -5.27
N LEU A 126 -3.06 9.16 -5.80
CA LEU A 126 -1.78 8.55 -5.42
C LEU A 126 -0.75 8.82 -6.51
N LEU A 127 0.23 9.66 -6.22
CA LEU A 127 1.33 9.99 -7.13
C LEU A 127 2.40 8.90 -7.06
N VAL A 128 2.73 8.30 -8.20
CA VAL A 128 3.70 7.19 -8.28
C VAL A 128 4.85 7.56 -9.20
N THR A 129 6.07 7.21 -8.82
CA THR A 129 7.25 7.38 -9.67
C THR A 129 8.17 6.17 -9.62
N GLY A 130 8.92 5.95 -10.68
CA GLY A 130 10.20 5.26 -10.56
C GLY A 130 11.14 6.09 -9.66
N GLU A 131 12.04 5.43 -8.96
CA GLU A 131 12.93 6.07 -7.99
C GLU A 131 14.15 6.70 -8.71
N HIS A 132 14.09 7.99 -9.03
CA HIS A 132 15.17 8.72 -9.67
C HIS A 132 15.33 10.13 -9.11
N GLN A 133 16.05 10.25 -7.99
CA GLN A 133 16.13 11.47 -7.17
C GLN A 133 16.52 12.74 -7.96
N ALA A 134 17.44 12.63 -8.94
CA ALA A 134 17.91 13.81 -9.69
C ALA A 134 16.91 14.34 -10.73
N LYS A 135 15.94 13.52 -11.17
CA LYS A 135 14.97 13.91 -12.22
C LYS A 135 13.55 14.04 -11.67
N VAL A 136 13.20 13.17 -10.72
CA VAL A 136 11.86 13.10 -10.09
C VAL A 136 12.05 13.16 -8.57
N GLY A 137 12.78 14.18 -8.11
CA GLY A 137 13.06 14.45 -6.71
C GLY A 137 12.34 15.70 -6.21
N MET A 138 12.85 16.31 -5.13
CA MET A 138 12.21 17.44 -4.46
C MET A 138 11.89 18.62 -5.38
N ASP A 139 12.79 18.97 -6.31
CA ASP A 139 12.54 20.10 -7.23
C ASP A 139 11.35 19.84 -8.17
N TYR A 140 11.16 18.57 -8.57
CA TYR A 140 10.00 18.17 -9.35
C TYR A 140 8.73 18.24 -8.50
N PHE A 141 8.76 17.75 -7.27
CA PHE A 141 7.60 17.78 -6.36
C PHE A 141 7.23 19.22 -5.95
N ARG A 142 8.21 20.08 -5.63
CA ARG A 142 7.97 21.52 -5.34
C ARG A 142 7.21 22.21 -6.48
N ARG A 143 7.54 21.86 -7.71
CA ARG A 143 6.93 22.47 -8.90
C ARG A 143 5.49 22.03 -9.11
N HIS A 144 5.18 20.76 -8.88
CA HIS A 144 3.90 20.17 -9.32
C HIS A 144 2.89 19.95 -8.21
N LEU A 145 3.31 19.70 -6.95
CA LEU A 145 2.38 19.44 -5.85
C LEU A 145 1.38 20.57 -5.57
N PRO A 146 1.76 21.86 -5.56
CA PRO A 146 0.81 22.93 -5.25
C PRO A 146 -0.38 22.95 -6.21
N ALA A 147 -0.12 22.83 -7.52
CA ALA A 147 -1.17 22.82 -8.54
C ALA A 147 -2.08 21.58 -8.44
N LEU A 148 -1.52 20.41 -8.07
CA LEU A 148 -2.31 19.22 -7.82
C LEU A 148 -3.15 19.34 -6.56
N ARG A 149 -2.61 19.99 -5.51
CA ARG A 149 -3.33 20.23 -4.26
C ARG A 149 -4.57 21.10 -4.43
N GLU A 150 -4.57 22.03 -5.37
CA GLU A 150 -5.73 22.83 -5.69
C GLU A 150 -6.87 22.02 -6.33
N GLN A 151 -6.51 20.92 -6.99
CA GLN A 151 -7.46 20.08 -7.77
C GLN A 151 -7.99 18.88 -7.00
N PHE A 152 -7.22 18.32 -6.06
CA PHE A 152 -7.55 17.09 -5.34
C PHE A 152 -7.63 17.32 -3.83
N SER A 153 -8.61 16.69 -3.19
CA SER A 153 -8.81 16.80 -1.74
C SER A 153 -7.80 15.96 -0.95
N SER A 154 -7.24 14.88 -1.51
CA SER A 154 -6.19 14.08 -0.90
C SER A 154 -5.07 13.79 -1.89
N LEU A 155 -3.84 14.11 -1.50
CA LEU A 155 -2.62 13.77 -2.22
C LEU A 155 -1.78 12.78 -1.43
N GLN A 156 -1.47 11.65 -2.04
CA GLN A 156 -0.61 10.62 -1.48
C GLN A 156 0.54 10.33 -2.45
N MET A 157 1.65 9.79 -1.96
CA MET A 157 2.81 9.46 -2.77
C MET A 157 3.31 8.05 -2.52
N GLU A 158 3.74 7.37 -3.59
CA GLU A 158 4.52 6.14 -3.59
C GLU A 158 5.76 6.39 -4.45
N VAL A 159 6.80 6.91 -3.82
CA VAL A 159 8.05 7.36 -4.46
C VAL A 159 9.27 6.86 -3.68
N GLN A 160 10.48 7.25 -4.10
CA GLN A 160 11.69 6.91 -3.35
C GLN A 160 11.62 7.38 -1.90
N PRO A 161 12.22 6.63 -0.95
CA PRO A 161 12.43 7.11 0.41
C PRO A 161 13.19 8.44 0.46
N LEU A 162 12.67 9.37 1.25
CA LEU A 162 13.23 10.71 1.42
C LEU A 162 13.72 10.93 2.86
N ALA A 163 14.42 12.04 3.09
CA ALA A 163 14.78 12.47 4.42
C ALA A 163 13.57 13.03 5.20
N GLU A 164 13.66 13.05 6.51
CA GLU A 164 12.60 13.58 7.39
C GLU A 164 12.25 15.02 7.08
N THR A 165 13.25 15.87 6.84
CA THR A 165 13.07 17.28 6.48
C THR A 165 12.38 17.45 5.12
N GLU A 166 12.66 16.56 4.17
CA GLU A 166 12.00 16.55 2.86
C GLU A 166 10.52 16.16 2.99
N TYR A 167 10.19 15.18 3.83
CA TYR A 167 8.80 14.83 4.12
C TYR A 167 8.05 15.96 4.83
N ALA A 168 8.69 16.65 5.78
CA ALA A 168 8.10 17.81 6.45
C ALA A 168 7.79 18.93 5.46
N GLU A 169 8.67 19.17 4.48
CA GLU A 169 8.44 20.13 3.40
C GLU A 169 7.29 19.69 2.49
N LEU A 170 7.24 18.42 2.07
CA LEU A 170 6.15 17.90 1.24
C LEU A 170 4.79 18.03 1.93
N LYS A 171 4.73 17.84 3.24
CA LYS A 171 3.51 18.08 4.03
C LYS A 171 3.06 19.54 3.92
N GLN A 172 3.97 20.49 4.01
CA GLN A 172 3.66 21.91 3.85
C GLN A 172 3.17 22.24 2.42
N LEU A 173 3.65 21.50 1.42
CA LEU A 173 3.19 21.60 0.03
C LEU A 173 1.84 20.89 -0.22
N GLY A 174 1.25 20.30 0.81
CA GLY A 174 -0.09 19.69 0.75
C GLY A 174 -0.14 18.18 0.58
N LEU A 175 0.97 17.48 0.84
CA LEU A 175 0.99 16.02 0.88
C LEU A 175 0.33 15.50 2.16
N ASP A 176 -0.66 14.60 2.02
CA ASP A 176 -1.38 14.00 3.15
C ASP A 176 -0.83 12.62 3.54
N GLY A 177 -0.32 11.84 2.58
CA GLY A 177 0.10 10.47 2.87
C GLY A 177 1.26 9.96 2.02
N VAL A 178 1.98 8.98 2.57
CA VAL A 178 3.08 8.30 1.85
C VAL A 178 2.95 6.79 2.04
N MET A 179 3.02 6.05 0.93
CA MET A 179 3.05 4.61 0.89
C MET A 179 4.49 4.15 0.66
N VAL A 180 5.02 3.32 1.57
CA VAL A 180 6.35 2.72 1.41
C VAL A 180 6.26 1.24 1.74
N TYR A 181 6.43 0.42 0.71
CA TYR A 181 6.48 -1.02 0.89
C TYR A 181 7.92 -1.46 1.09
N GLN A 182 8.17 -2.23 2.16
CA GLN A 182 9.50 -2.80 2.45
C GLN A 182 9.91 -3.85 1.41
N GLU A 183 8.96 -4.32 0.64
CA GLU A 183 9.05 -5.41 -0.34
C GLU A 183 9.17 -6.76 0.34
N THR A 184 10.23 -7.01 1.10
CA THR A 184 10.36 -8.14 2.04
C THR A 184 11.13 -7.69 3.27
N TYR A 185 10.80 -8.23 4.43
CA TYR A 185 11.52 -8.00 5.69
C TYR A 185 12.68 -8.97 5.92
N HIS A 186 12.88 -9.94 5.00
CA HIS A 186 14.04 -10.84 5.02
C HIS A 186 15.22 -10.20 4.30
N GLU A 187 16.19 -9.69 5.07
CA GLU A 187 17.30 -8.88 4.56
C GLU A 187 18.10 -9.59 3.44
N ALA A 188 18.40 -10.88 3.60
CA ALA A 188 19.12 -11.63 2.58
C ALA A 188 18.33 -11.79 1.27
N THR A 189 17.00 -11.95 1.34
CA THR A 189 16.12 -11.95 0.17
C THR A 189 16.04 -10.56 -0.44
N TYR A 190 15.92 -9.53 0.38
CA TYR A 190 15.92 -8.15 -0.08
C TYR A 190 17.16 -7.82 -0.91
N ALA A 191 18.36 -8.17 -0.42
CA ALA A 191 19.61 -7.94 -1.12
C ALA A 191 19.69 -8.69 -2.47
N ARG A 192 19.10 -9.90 -2.57
CA ARG A 192 19.07 -10.66 -3.84
C ARG A 192 18.23 -10.02 -4.93
N HIS A 193 17.24 -9.20 -4.54
CA HIS A 193 16.30 -8.59 -5.48
C HIS A 193 16.55 -7.12 -5.78
N HIS A 194 17.42 -6.45 -5.02
CA HIS A 194 17.78 -5.05 -5.21
C HIS A 194 19.27 -4.94 -5.58
N LEU A 195 19.56 -5.06 -6.88
CA LEU A 195 20.92 -5.28 -7.39
C LEU A 195 21.76 -4.00 -7.51
N LYS A 196 21.09 -2.84 -7.73
CA LYS A 196 21.75 -1.53 -7.89
C LYS A 196 20.85 -0.41 -7.41
N GLY A 197 21.47 0.73 -7.12
CA GLY A 197 20.80 1.97 -6.74
C GLY A 197 20.54 2.11 -5.24
N LYS A 198 19.90 3.20 -4.85
CA LYS A 198 19.68 3.51 -3.43
C LYS A 198 18.73 2.54 -2.74
N LYS A 199 17.89 1.85 -3.51
CA LYS A 199 16.97 0.82 -2.96
C LYS A 199 17.70 -0.39 -2.39
N GLN A 200 19.01 -0.55 -2.63
CA GLN A 200 19.84 -1.57 -1.97
C GLN A 200 19.94 -1.36 -0.45
N ASP A 201 19.77 -0.13 0.03
CA ASP A 201 19.86 0.17 1.45
C ASP A 201 18.57 -0.28 2.17
N PHE A 202 18.65 -1.49 2.74
CA PHE A 202 17.56 -2.14 3.46
C PHE A 202 17.07 -1.30 4.64
N PHE A 203 17.99 -0.80 5.46
CA PHE A 203 17.64 -0.07 6.68
C PHE A 203 17.12 1.33 6.38
N TRP A 204 17.68 2.01 5.38
CA TRP A 204 17.15 3.29 4.94
C TRP A 204 15.66 3.19 4.54
N ARG A 205 15.31 2.11 3.83
CA ARG A 205 13.92 1.85 3.44
C ARG A 205 13.07 1.43 4.63
N LEU A 206 13.56 0.52 5.48
CA LEU A 206 12.86 0.00 6.66
C LEU A 206 12.50 1.12 7.65
N GLU A 207 13.36 2.12 7.81
CA GLU A 207 13.16 3.26 8.71
C GLU A 207 12.37 4.42 8.09
N THR A 208 11.91 4.28 6.84
CA THR A 208 11.14 5.36 6.19
C THR A 208 9.84 5.66 6.93
N PRO A 209 9.04 4.69 7.38
CA PRO A 209 7.84 4.98 8.16
C PRO A 209 8.11 5.73 9.47
N ASP A 210 9.23 5.49 10.14
CA ASP A 210 9.65 6.27 11.30
C ASP A 210 9.95 7.73 10.94
N ARG A 211 10.62 7.98 9.79
CA ARG A 211 10.86 9.36 9.29
C ARG A 211 9.57 10.06 8.96
N LEU A 212 8.60 9.35 8.36
CA LEU A 212 7.27 9.88 8.05
C LEU A 212 6.50 10.26 9.32
N GLY A 213 6.55 9.39 10.34
CA GLY A 213 5.92 9.65 11.64
C GLY A 213 6.52 10.88 12.33
N ARG A 214 7.85 11.04 12.33
CA ARG A 214 8.52 12.24 12.89
C ARG A 214 8.24 13.50 12.09
N ALA A 215 8.16 13.40 10.77
CA ALA A 215 7.75 14.53 9.91
C ALA A 215 6.26 14.88 10.06
N GLY A 216 5.49 14.08 10.79
CA GLY A 216 4.08 14.29 11.06
C GLY A 216 3.17 14.06 9.86
N ILE A 217 3.54 13.18 8.93
CA ILE A 217 2.68 12.79 7.79
C ILE A 217 1.39 12.17 8.30
N ASP A 218 0.25 12.61 7.75
CA ASP A 218 -1.07 12.26 8.27
C ASP A 218 -1.44 10.80 8.00
N LYS A 219 -0.95 10.20 6.90
CA LYS A 219 -1.22 8.81 6.54
C LYS A 219 0.05 8.08 6.10
N ILE A 220 0.33 6.95 6.73
CA ILE A 220 1.49 6.11 6.44
C ILE A 220 1.01 4.74 5.96
N GLY A 221 1.38 4.37 4.74
CA GLY A 221 1.04 3.08 4.15
C GLY A 221 2.18 2.07 4.22
N LEU A 222 1.84 0.85 4.58
CA LEU A 222 2.75 -0.28 4.75
C LEU A 222 2.35 -1.45 3.85
N GLY A 223 3.30 -2.33 3.59
CA GLY A 223 3.08 -3.60 2.90
C GLY A 223 4.37 -4.31 2.58
N ALA A 224 4.23 -5.55 2.13
CA ALA A 224 5.28 -6.35 1.52
C ALA A 224 4.81 -6.85 0.15
N LEU A 225 5.74 -7.06 -0.78
CA LEU A 225 5.44 -7.65 -2.08
C LEU A 225 5.37 -9.17 -1.93
N ILE A 226 4.15 -9.67 -1.82
CA ILE A 226 3.88 -11.09 -1.58
C ILE A 226 4.34 -11.92 -2.77
N GLY A 227 5.18 -12.91 -2.47
CA GLY A 227 5.82 -13.78 -3.45
C GLY A 227 7.29 -13.45 -3.69
N LEU A 228 7.82 -12.36 -3.12
CA LEU A 228 9.23 -12.04 -3.24
C LEU A 228 10.10 -12.94 -2.34
N SER A 229 9.68 -13.17 -1.11
CA SER A 229 10.30 -14.15 -0.21
C SER A 229 9.68 -15.54 -0.37
N ASP A 230 10.37 -16.53 0.14
CA ASP A 230 9.91 -17.93 0.20
C ASP A 230 8.84 -18.17 1.27
N ASN A 231 8.58 -17.18 2.13
CA ASN A 231 7.58 -17.27 3.20
C ASN A 231 6.78 -15.97 3.38
N TRP A 232 5.69 -15.83 2.62
CA TRP A 232 4.81 -14.67 2.70
C TRP A 232 4.16 -14.49 4.09
N ARG A 233 3.99 -15.56 4.88
CA ARG A 233 3.37 -15.46 6.22
C ARG A 233 4.26 -14.68 7.18
N VAL A 234 5.57 -14.91 7.10
CA VAL A 234 6.53 -14.16 7.92
C VAL A 234 6.58 -12.70 7.47
N ASP A 235 6.63 -12.42 6.17
CA ASP A 235 6.55 -11.03 5.67
C ASP A 235 5.28 -10.32 6.16
N CYS A 236 4.11 -10.96 6.08
CA CYS A 236 2.86 -10.39 6.58
C CYS A 236 2.89 -10.16 8.10
N TYR A 237 3.49 -11.08 8.87
CA TYR A 237 3.68 -10.89 10.30
C TYR A 237 4.63 -9.72 10.61
N MET A 238 5.69 -9.56 9.84
CA MET A 238 6.62 -8.44 10.00
C MET A 238 5.96 -7.09 9.64
N VAL A 239 5.05 -7.05 8.66
CA VAL A 239 4.20 -5.87 8.40
C VAL A 239 3.35 -5.55 9.62
N ALA A 240 2.77 -6.58 10.28
CA ALA A 240 1.98 -6.39 11.50
C ALA A 240 2.82 -5.86 12.67
N GLU A 241 4.02 -6.38 12.88
CA GLU A 241 4.96 -5.86 13.89
C GLU A 241 5.34 -4.40 13.62
N HIS A 242 5.61 -4.06 12.36
CA HIS A 242 5.93 -2.70 11.96
C HIS A 242 4.75 -1.75 12.19
N LEU A 243 3.54 -2.16 11.82
CA LEU A 243 2.31 -1.40 12.09
C LEU A 243 2.14 -1.13 13.59
N LEU A 244 2.25 -2.15 14.43
CA LEU A 244 2.11 -2.03 15.87
C LEU A 244 3.18 -1.11 16.48
N TRP A 245 4.42 -1.19 15.97
CA TRP A 245 5.49 -0.27 16.36
C TRP A 245 5.10 1.18 16.07
N LEU A 246 4.65 1.45 14.85
CA LEU A 246 4.31 2.81 14.42
C LEU A 246 3.11 3.37 15.18
N GLN A 247 2.08 2.56 15.44
CA GLN A 247 0.92 2.98 16.25
C GLN A 247 1.32 3.37 17.67
N GLN A 248 2.32 2.70 18.25
CA GLN A 248 2.83 3.03 19.60
C GLN A 248 3.68 4.30 19.64
N HIS A 249 4.43 4.59 18.55
CA HIS A 249 5.39 5.69 18.52
C HIS A 249 4.87 6.96 17.84
N TYR A 250 3.94 6.80 16.88
CA TYR A 250 3.42 7.91 16.05
C TYR A 250 1.89 7.84 15.98
N TRP A 251 1.23 7.92 17.11
CA TRP A 251 -0.23 7.80 17.27
C TRP A 251 -1.02 8.87 16.53
N GLN A 252 -0.40 10.00 16.17
CA GLN A 252 -1.02 11.08 15.41
C GLN A 252 -1.24 10.74 13.93
N SER A 253 -0.51 9.74 13.40
CA SER A 253 -0.66 9.30 12.01
C SER A 253 -1.75 8.23 11.87
N ARG A 254 -2.45 8.23 10.76
CA ARG A 254 -3.32 7.12 10.34
C ARG A 254 -2.49 6.11 9.54
N TYR A 255 -2.95 4.87 9.52
CA TYR A 255 -2.21 3.80 8.89
C TYR A 255 -3.05 3.11 7.81
N SER A 256 -2.38 2.71 6.73
CA SER A 256 -2.93 1.91 5.65
C SER A 256 -2.06 0.68 5.41
N VAL A 257 -2.68 -0.47 5.18
CA VAL A 257 -1.96 -1.69 4.81
C VAL A 257 -2.49 -2.21 3.48
N SER A 258 -1.57 -2.56 2.58
CA SER A 258 -1.84 -3.19 1.29
C SER A 258 -1.14 -4.53 1.17
N PHE A 259 -1.68 -5.41 0.35
CA PHE A 259 -1.22 -6.79 0.17
C PHE A 259 -0.89 -7.06 -1.32
N PRO A 260 0.08 -6.35 -1.92
CA PRO A 260 0.41 -6.53 -3.32
C PRO A 260 1.03 -7.91 -3.56
N ARG A 261 0.36 -8.75 -4.37
CA ARG A 261 0.95 -9.99 -4.88
C ARG A 261 1.81 -9.69 -6.11
N LEU A 262 2.92 -10.41 -6.25
CA LEU A 262 3.80 -10.29 -7.40
C LEU A 262 3.00 -10.53 -8.69
N ARG A 263 3.20 -9.65 -9.69
CA ARG A 263 2.53 -9.71 -10.99
C ARG A 263 3.55 -9.84 -12.11
N PRO A 264 3.23 -10.53 -13.19
CA PRO A 264 4.08 -10.56 -14.37
C PRO A 264 4.38 -9.15 -14.89
N CYS A 265 5.62 -8.90 -15.25
CA CYS A 265 6.10 -7.65 -15.84
C CYS A 265 7.30 -7.91 -16.73
N THR A 266 7.69 -6.92 -17.54
CA THR A 266 8.91 -7.00 -18.36
C THR A 266 10.14 -7.23 -17.49
N GLY A 267 10.89 -8.30 -17.75
CA GLY A 267 12.08 -8.66 -16.98
C GLY A 267 11.79 -9.13 -15.54
N GLY A 268 10.54 -9.49 -15.25
CA GLY A 268 10.12 -9.98 -13.93
C GLY A 268 10.56 -11.41 -13.63
N ILE A 269 10.24 -11.84 -12.43
CA ILE A 269 10.56 -13.16 -11.88
C ILE A 269 9.28 -13.92 -11.53
N GLU A 270 9.39 -15.24 -11.40
CA GLU A 270 8.34 -16.06 -10.80
C GLU A 270 8.31 -15.90 -9.27
N PRO A 271 7.12 -15.98 -8.64
CA PRO A 271 7.00 -15.90 -7.18
C PRO A 271 7.76 -17.03 -6.48
N ALA A 272 8.57 -16.70 -5.46
CA ALA A 272 9.23 -17.68 -4.60
C ALA A 272 8.25 -18.41 -3.66
N SER A 273 7.13 -17.78 -3.32
CA SER A 273 6.00 -18.38 -2.60
C SER A 273 4.68 -17.88 -3.18
N ILE A 274 3.71 -18.77 -3.27
CA ILE A 274 2.39 -18.46 -3.81
C ILE A 274 1.41 -18.26 -2.65
N MET A 275 0.72 -17.12 -2.64
CA MET A 275 -0.45 -16.89 -1.81
C MET A 275 -1.69 -17.01 -2.69
N ASP A 276 -2.53 -18.01 -2.43
CA ASP A 276 -3.81 -18.14 -3.12
C ASP A 276 -4.85 -17.11 -2.62
N GLU A 277 -6.02 -17.07 -3.25
CA GLU A 277 -7.08 -16.11 -2.90
C GLU A 277 -7.64 -16.34 -1.48
N ARG A 278 -7.74 -17.60 -1.04
CA ARG A 278 -8.23 -17.92 0.32
C ARG A 278 -7.24 -17.44 1.38
N GLN A 279 -5.95 -17.61 1.13
CA GLN A 279 -4.87 -17.14 2.00
C GLN A 279 -4.79 -15.60 2.03
N LEU A 280 -5.07 -14.95 0.90
CA LEU A 280 -5.17 -13.49 0.86
C LEU A 280 -6.37 -12.98 1.67
N VAL A 281 -7.54 -13.61 1.57
CA VAL A 281 -8.71 -13.31 2.42
C VAL A 281 -8.38 -13.52 3.90
N GLN A 282 -7.73 -14.64 4.23
CA GLN A 282 -7.26 -14.95 5.60
C GLN A 282 -6.38 -13.80 6.14
N THR A 283 -5.41 -13.38 5.36
CA THR A 283 -4.46 -12.32 5.73
C THR A 283 -5.16 -10.97 5.92
N ILE A 284 -5.99 -10.55 4.97
CA ILE A 284 -6.76 -9.30 5.04
C ILE A 284 -7.64 -9.28 6.30
N CYS A 285 -8.36 -10.38 6.57
CA CYS A 285 -9.22 -10.49 7.74
C CYS A 285 -8.42 -10.50 9.05
N ALA A 286 -7.25 -11.15 9.10
CA ALA A 286 -6.36 -11.14 10.26
C ALA A 286 -5.89 -9.71 10.59
N PHE A 287 -5.52 -8.91 9.59
CA PHE A 287 -5.15 -7.51 9.80
C PHE A 287 -6.32 -6.65 10.31
N ARG A 288 -7.55 -6.92 9.86
CA ARG A 288 -8.73 -6.23 10.39
C ARG A 288 -8.97 -6.54 11.87
N LEU A 289 -8.68 -7.76 12.30
CA LEU A 289 -8.78 -8.12 13.73
C LEU A 289 -7.65 -7.51 14.55
N LEU A 290 -6.42 -7.49 14.01
CA LEU A 290 -5.26 -6.90 14.66
C LEU A 290 -5.43 -5.42 14.94
N ALA A 291 -5.91 -4.68 13.95
CA ALA A 291 -6.00 -3.23 13.99
C ALA A 291 -7.29 -2.75 13.30
N PRO A 292 -8.43 -2.71 14.04
CA PRO A 292 -9.73 -2.37 13.46
C PRO A 292 -9.82 -0.98 12.85
N GLU A 293 -8.93 -0.07 13.26
CA GLU A 293 -8.94 1.35 12.88
C GLU A 293 -8.22 1.66 11.57
N ILE A 294 -7.41 0.72 11.03
CA ILE A 294 -6.57 0.99 9.87
C ILE A 294 -7.35 0.91 8.57
N GLU A 295 -6.85 1.61 7.58
CA GLU A 295 -7.26 1.41 6.20
C GLU A 295 -6.66 0.12 5.66
N LEU A 296 -7.52 -0.75 5.09
CA LEU A 296 -7.09 -1.90 4.31
C LEU A 296 -7.37 -1.61 2.85
N SER A 297 -6.32 -1.51 2.06
CA SER A 297 -6.38 -1.09 0.66
C SER A 297 -6.23 -2.28 -0.30
N LEU A 298 -7.06 -2.31 -1.34
CA LEU A 298 -7.01 -3.32 -2.38
C LEU A 298 -6.95 -2.67 -3.77
N SER A 299 -5.87 -2.93 -4.48
CA SER A 299 -5.65 -2.38 -5.81
C SER A 299 -6.25 -3.22 -6.94
N THR A 300 -6.18 -2.71 -8.16
CA THR A 300 -6.57 -3.40 -9.41
C THR A 300 -5.64 -4.55 -9.82
N ARG A 301 -4.65 -4.92 -8.98
CA ARG A 301 -3.84 -6.14 -9.17
C ARG A 301 -4.68 -7.40 -9.14
N GLU A 302 -5.76 -7.39 -8.36
CA GLU A 302 -6.63 -8.53 -8.17
C GLU A 302 -7.78 -8.55 -9.19
N SER A 303 -8.30 -9.76 -9.47
CA SER A 303 -9.39 -9.93 -10.44
C SER A 303 -10.69 -9.26 -10.00
N PRO A 304 -11.56 -8.85 -10.94
CA PRO A 304 -12.90 -8.34 -10.63
C PRO A 304 -13.69 -9.29 -9.74
N TRP A 305 -13.63 -10.59 -10.05
CA TRP A 305 -14.33 -11.64 -9.32
C TRP A 305 -13.90 -11.70 -7.84
N PHE A 306 -12.60 -11.65 -7.58
CA PHE A 306 -12.05 -11.67 -6.22
C PHE A 306 -12.36 -10.38 -5.48
N ARG A 307 -12.14 -9.23 -6.12
CA ARG A 307 -12.39 -7.92 -5.51
C ARG A 307 -13.84 -7.76 -5.06
N ASP A 308 -14.79 -8.11 -5.91
CA ASP A 308 -16.22 -8.00 -5.59
C ASP A 308 -16.63 -8.85 -4.38
N ARG A 309 -15.89 -9.91 -4.06
CA ARG A 309 -16.17 -10.80 -2.92
C ARG A 309 -15.42 -10.45 -1.65
N VAL A 310 -14.21 -9.92 -1.75
CA VAL A 310 -13.39 -9.61 -0.56
C VAL A 310 -13.65 -8.21 -0.02
N ILE A 311 -13.98 -7.25 -0.88
CA ILE A 311 -14.24 -5.86 -0.44
C ILE A 311 -15.33 -5.83 0.66
N PRO A 312 -16.48 -6.50 0.53
CA PRO A 312 -17.51 -6.49 1.56
C PRO A 312 -17.08 -7.05 2.92
N LEU A 313 -16.00 -7.81 2.97
CA LEU A 313 -15.53 -8.46 4.20
C LEU A 313 -14.71 -7.50 5.09
N ALA A 314 -13.70 -6.86 4.52
CA ALA A 314 -12.72 -6.13 5.36
C ALA A 314 -12.06 -4.93 4.68
N ILE A 315 -12.24 -4.74 3.38
CA ILE A 315 -11.60 -3.65 2.63
C ILE A 315 -12.44 -2.38 2.73
N ASN A 316 -11.78 -1.26 2.97
CA ASN A 316 -12.42 0.06 3.05
C ASN A 316 -11.77 1.12 2.14
N ASN A 317 -10.76 0.73 1.34
CA ASN A 317 -10.15 1.61 0.35
C ASN A 317 -9.77 0.82 -0.92
N VAL A 318 -10.12 1.33 -2.10
CA VAL A 318 -9.88 0.64 -3.36
C VAL A 318 -9.40 1.58 -4.45
N SER A 319 -8.51 1.10 -5.33
CA SER A 319 -8.28 1.79 -6.60
C SER A 319 -9.22 1.26 -7.67
N ALA A 320 -9.53 2.09 -8.66
CA ALA A 320 -10.30 1.68 -9.83
C ALA A 320 -9.68 2.28 -11.10
N PHE A 321 -9.76 1.54 -12.21
CA PHE A 321 -9.25 1.94 -13.52
C PHE A 321 -7.78 2.36 -13.51
N SER A 322 -6.95 1.74 -12.66
CA SER A 322 -5.55 2.12 -12.48
C SER A 322 -4.76 1.97 -13.77
N LYS A 323 -4.02 3.00 -14.12
CA LYS A 323 -2.97 2.97 -15.16
C LYS A 323 -1.62 2.89 -14.49
N THR A 324 -0.76 1.97 -14.93
CA THR A 324 0.55 1.69 -14.32
C THR A 324 1.72 2.21 -15.14
N GLN A 325 1.43 3.09 -16.10
CA GLN A 325 2.38 3.81 -16.94
C GLN A 325 2.31 5.32 -16.65
N PRO A 326 3.35 6.11 -17.01
CA PRO A 326 3.30 7.56 -16.92
C PRO A 326 2.15 8.15 -17.73
N GLY A 327 1.21 8.79 -17.04
CA GLY A 327 -0.07 9.24 -17.58
C GLY A 327 -1.05 8.07 -17.74
N GLY A 328 -1.67 7.96 -18.92
CA GLY A 328 -2.51 6.83 -19.31
C GLY A 328 -4.01 7.08 -19.16
N TYR A 329 -4.45 8.19 -18.63
CA TYR A 329 -5.86 8.55 -18.49
C TYR A 329 -6.34 9.43 -19.65
N ALA A 330 -5.54 10.40 -20.06
CA ALA A 330 -5.79 11.21 -21.26
C ALA A 330 -5.26 10.52 -22.51
N ASP A 331 -4.01 10.02 -22.45
CA ASP A 331 -3.32 9.36 -23.57
C ASP A 331 -2.81 7.98 -23.12
N ASN A 332 -3.32 6.91 -23.69
CA ASN A 332 -2.97 5.55 -23.29
C ASN A 332 -1.71 5.04 -24.02
N HIS A 333 -0.68 4.66 -23.27
CA HIS A 333 0.60 4.14 -23.72
C HIS A 333 0.96 2.83 -22.99
N PRO A 334 0.29 1.71 -23.26
CA PRO A 334 0.46 0.46 -22.49
C PRO A 334 1.89 -0.11 -22.56
N GLU A 335 2.67 0.24 -23.58
CA GLU A 335 4.09 -0.16 -23.68
C GLU A 335 4.99 0.44 -22.59
N LEU A 336 4.47 1.35 -21.75
CA LEU A 336 5.18 2.00 -20.65
C LEU A 336 4.78 1.44 -19.29
N GLU A 337 3.95 0.42 -19.22
CA GLU A 337 3.41 -0.14 -17.96
C GLU A 337 4.48 -0.75 -17.05
N GLN A 338 4.32 -0.56 -15.76
CA GLN A 338 5.12 -1.22 -14.73
C GLN A 338 4.76 -2.71 -14.61
N PHE A 339 3.47 -3.00 -14.62
CA PHE A 339 2.83 -4.33 -14.65
C PHE A 339 1.40 -4.17 -15.16
N SER A 340 0.80 -5.25 -15.67
CA SER A 340 -0.59 -5.22 -16.15
C SER A 340 -1.58 -5.40 -14.99
N PRO A 341 -2.51 -4.46 -14.75
CA PRO A 341 -3.64 -4.65 -13.83
C PRO A 341 -4.51 -5.84 -14.24
N HIS A 342 -5.21 -6.45 -13.27
CA HIS A 342 -6.14 -7.55 -13.56
C HIS A 342 -7.60 -7.07 -13.63
N ASP A 343 -7.93 -5.96 -12.94
CA ASP A 343 -9.23 -5.30 -13.01
C ASP A 343 -9.09 -3.95 -13.72
N ASP A 344 -9.54 -3.89 -14.95
CA ASP A 344 -9.51 -2.71 -15.83
C ASP A 344 -10.87 -1.98 -15.91
N ARG A 345 -11.84 -2.41 -15.08
CA ARG A 345 -13.18 -1.80 -15.06
C ARG A 345 -13.10 -0.31 -14.77
N ARG A 346 -13.94 0.44 -15.47
CA ARG A 346 -14.13 1.87 -15.20
C ARG A 346 -14.66 2.10 -13.78
N PRO A 347 -14.39 3.26 -13.17
CA PRO A 347 -14.78 3.54 -11.78
C PRO A 347 -16.27 3.37 -11.52
N GLU A 348 -17.11 3.75 -12.50
CA GLU A 348 -18.57 3.65 -12.39
C GLU A 348 -19.04 2.19 -12.27
N ALA A 349 -18.39 1.29 -13.00
CA ALA A 349 -18.69 -0.15 -12.96
C ALA A 349 -18.30 -0.77 -11.61
N VAL A 350 -17.15 -0.38 -11.05
CA VAL A 350 -16.73 -0.82 -9.71
C VAL A 350 -17.68 -0.25 -8.66
N ALA A 351 -18.05 1.03 -8.74
CA ALA A 351 -18.99 1.67 -7.84
C ALA A 351 -20.37 0.99 -7.87
N ALA A 352 -20.89 0.68 -9.06
CA ALA A 352 -22.16 -0.05 -9.23
C ALA A 352 -22.11 -1.44 -8.61
N ALA A 353 -21.00 -2.19 -8.78
CA ALA A 353 -20.83 -3.51 -8.18
C ALA A 353 -20.81 -3.46 -6.64
N LEU A 354 -20.21 -2.41 -6.04
CA LEU A 354 -20.25 -2.19 -4.59
C LEU A 354 -21.65 -1.80 -4.10
N THR A 355 -22.31 -0.90 -4.80
CA THR A 355 -23.67 -0.46 -4.45
C THR A 355 -24.67 -1.63 -4.50
N ALA A 356 -24.56 -2.52 -5.47
CA ALA A 356 -25.37 -3.74 -5.57
C ALA A 356 -25.22 -4.68 -4.36
N GLN A 357 -24.12 -4.56 -3.60
CA GLN A 357 -23.85 -5.30 -2.38
C GLN A 357 -24.14 -4.51 -1.10
N GLY A 358 -24.82 -3.37 -1.21
CA GLY A 358 -25.16 -2.50 -0.08
C GLY A 358 -24.00 -1.68 0.47
N LEU A 359 -22.92 -1.54 -0.31
CA LEU A 359 -21.78 -0.68 0.02
C LEU A 359 -21.99 0.71 -0.58
N GLN A 360 -21.37 1.71 0.03
CA GLN A 360 -21.41 3.10 -0.40
C GLN A 360 -20.03 3.53 -0.93
N PRO A 361 -19.86 3.73 -2.24
CA PRO A 361 -18.66 4.32 -2.81
C PRO A 361 -18.47 5.76 -2.30
N VAL A 362 -17.25 6.08 -1.83
CA VAL A 362 -16.89 7.40 -1.32
C VAL A 362 -15.74 7.95 -2.14
N TRP A 363 -15.97 9.06 -2.82
CA TRP A 363 -15.00 9.71 -3.71
C TRP A 363 -14.18 10.77 -2.99
N LYS A 364 -14.73 11.34 -1.89
CA LYS A 364 -14.10 12.33 -1.04
C LYS A 364 -14.43 12.04 0.42
N ASP A 365 -13.46 11.61 1.22
CA ASP A 365 -13.57 11.34 2.65
C ASP A 365 -12.53 12.10 3.49
N TRP A 366 -11.71 12.90 2.85
CA TRP A 366 -10.67 13.69 3.47
C TRP A 366 -10.68 15.13 2.99
N ASP A 367 -10.53 16.06 3.92
CA ASP A 367 -10.30 17.46 3.63
C ASP A 367 -9.35 18.05 4.69
N SER A 368 -8.25 18.61 4.26
CA SER A 368 -7.25 19.26 5.13
C SER A 368 -7.67 20.67 5.58
N TYR A 369 -8.96 20.99 5.53
CA TYR A 369 -9.50 22.32 5.84
C TYR A 369 -9.05 22.85 7.21
N LEU A 370 -8.96 21.98 8.23
CA LEU A 370 -8.52 22.37 9.58
C LEU A 370 -7.04 22.81 9.64
N GLY A 371 -6.20 22.38 8.69
CA GLY A 371 -4.81 22.85 8.57
C GLY A 371 -4.67 24.20 7.85
N ARG A 372 -5.66 24.59 7.05
CA ARG A 372 -5.61 25.86 6.27
C ARG A 372 -6.13 27.07 7.05
N ALA A 373 -6.93 26.85 8.08
CA ALA A 373 -7.49 27.93 8.90
C ALA A 373 -6.43 28.72 9.69
N SER A 374 -5.28 28.09 9.99
CA SER A 374 -4.16 28.73 10.71
C SER A 374 -3.26 29.63 9.84
N GLN A 375 -3.42 29.60 8.51
CA GLN A 375 -2.62 30.45 7.59
C GLN A 375 -3.38 31.69 7.10
N ARG A 376 -4.63 31.91 7.52
CA ARG A 376 -5.46 33.07 7.15
C ARG A 376 -5.83 33.98 8.34
N LEU A 377 -5.18 33.79 9.48
CA LEU A 377 -5.16 34.72 10.61
C LEU A 377 -3.74 35.25 10.79
#